data_9605bfb6dd9174ac854fb56fc4d136af
#
_entry.id   9605bfb6dd9174ac854fb56fc4d136af
#
_cell.length_a   1.000
_cell.length_b   1.000
_cell.length_c   1.000
_cell.angle_alpha   90.00
_cell.angle_beta   90.00
_cell.angle_gamma   90.00
#
_symmetry.space_group_name_H-M   'P 1'
#
loop_
_entity.id
_entity.type
_entity.pdbx_description
1 polymer ?
#
loop_
_entity_poly.entity_id
_entity_poly.type
_entity_poly.pdbx_seq_one_letter_code
_entity_poly.pdbx_strand_id
1 'polypeptide(L)'
;MISARSYSKEWIESFRRVKEYSTVNPPLFEKVIYALSLLEMLVISGSDFIFKGGTSLLLMPVDSNRFSVDIDIITEMSKSALEQAIKESIAGSVFNSFREDKQRSNAGGIPKAHYIFSFDANFNKEGLLLLDVLFEKNPYRSLSEVEIQCRW
;
A
#
# COMPACT_ATOMS: atom_id res chain seq x y z
N MET A 1 -1.02 12.61 -6.51
CA MET A 1 -0.34 11.59 -7.36
C MET A 1 1.13 11.58 -7.01
N ILE A 2 1.68 10.40 -6.70
CA ILE A 2 3.11 10.23 -6.38
C ILE A 2 3.91 10.50 -7.64
N SER A 3 4.92 11.37 -7.54
CA SER A 3 5.69 11.79 -8.71
C SER A 3 6.63 10.67 -9.18
N ALA A 4 6.87 10.57 -10.49
CA ALA A 4 7.81 9.60 -11.06
C ALA A 4 9.23 9.69 -10.45
N ARG A 5 9.63 10.90 -10.03
CA ARG A 5 10.93 11.12 -9.36
C ARG A 5 11.05 10.38 -8.04
N SER A 6 9.93 10.18 -7.31
CA SER A 6 9.93 9.52 -5.99
C SER A 6 10.37 8.06 -6.03
N TYR A 7 10.33 7.42 -7.21
CA TYR A 7 10.77 6.03 -7.39
C TYR A 7 12.26 5.90 -7.74
N SER A 8 12.97 7.02 -7.97
CA SER A 8 14.40 6.96 -8.33
C SER A 8 15.26 6.68 -7.11
N LYS A 9 16.31 5.89 -7.31
CA LYS A 9 17.29 5.57 -6.27
C LYS A 9 17.91 6.82 -5.67
N GLU A 10 18.27 7.78 -6.52
CA GLU A 10 18.91 9.05 -6.13
C GLU A 10 18.01 9.87 -5.22
N TRP A 11 16.70 9.90 -5.52
CA TRP A 11 15.74 10.63 -4.70
C TRP A 11 15.57 9.94 -3.33
N ILE A 12 15.40 8.62 -3.30
CA ILE A 12 15.28 7.84 -2.07
C ILE A 12 16.53 8.02 -1.19
N GLU A 13 17.72 7.94 -1.76
CA GLU A 13 18.98 8.13 -1.04
C GLU A 13 19.15 9.58 -0.54
N SER A 14 18.54 10.57 -1.20
CA SER A 14 18.61 11.96 -0.77
C SER A 14 17.99 12.21 0.61
N PHE A 15 16.98 11.42 0.99
CA PHE A 15 16.35 11.51 2.31
C PHE A 15 17.31 11.17 3.46
N ARG A 16 18.30 10.33 3.23
CA ARG A 16 19.33 10.03 4.24
C ARG A 16 20.17 11.24 4.64
N ARG A 17 20.17 12.28 3.81
CA ARG A 17 20.84 13.55 4.11
C ARG A 17 20.03 14.42 5.08
N VAL A 18 18.74 14.15 5.24
CA VAL A 18 17.90 14.81 6.22
C VAL A 18 18.08 14.10 7.57
N LYS A 19 18.45 14.86 8.61
CA LYS A 19 18.81 14.32 9.93
C LYS A 19 17.74 13.38 10.49
N GLU A 20 16.47 13.72 10.31
CA GLU A 20 15.32 12.94 10.80
C GLU A 20 15.17 11.57 10.14
N TYR A 21 15.64 11.42 8.90
CA TYR A 21 15.54 10.18 8.12
C TYR A 21 16.88 9.47 7.90
N SER A 22 17.95 9.97 8.50
CA SER A 22 19.31 9.45 8.28
C SER A 22 19.50 7.98 8.69
N THR A 23 18.65 7.49 9.59
CA THR A 23 18.64 6.10 10.08
C THR A 23 17.67 5.19 9.35
N VAL A 24 16.83 5.74 8.46
CA VAL A 24 15.83 4.95 7.73
C VAL A 24 16.52 4.11 6.67
N ASN A 25 16.19 2.82 6.64
CA ASN A 25 16.69 1.87 5.65
C ASN A 25 16.11 2.19 4.27
N PRO A 26 16.91 2.50 3.23
CA PRO A 26 16.42 2.83 1.90
C PRO A 26 15.45 1.81 1.28
N PRO A 27 15.67 0.49 1.35
CA PRO A 27 14.70 -0.50 0.91
C PRO A 27 13.33 -0.40 1.62
N LEU A 28 13.33 -0.05 2.91
CA LEU A 28 12.08 0.14 3.66
C LEU A 28 11.36 1.41 3.19
N PHE A 29 12.10 2.50 2.98
CA PHE A 29 11.54 3.76 2.48
C PHE A 29 10.97 3.59 1.07
N GLU A 30 11.67 2.85 0.19
CA GLU A 30 11.17 2.48 -1.12
C GLU A 30 9.81 1.75 -1.01
N LYS A 31 9.70 0.75 -0.14
CA LYS A 31 8.45 0.04 0.08
C LYS A 31 7.30 0.94 0.56
N VAL A 32 7.58 1.94 1.38
CA VAL A 32 6.57 2.93 1.80
C VAL A 32 6.02 3.70 0.60
N ILE A 33 6.88 4.12 -0.33
CA ILE A 33 6.46 4.81 -1.55
C ILE A 33 5.53 3.92 -2.38
N TYR A 34 5.90 2.65 -2.58
CA TYR A 34 5.06 1.69 -3.31
C TYR A 34 3.76 1.36 -2.55
N ALA A 35 3.78 1.31 -1.21
CA ALA A 35 2.58 1.14 -0.41
C ALA A 35 1.57 2.28 -0.61
N LEU A 36 2.05 3.52 -0.59
CA LEU A 36 1.21 4.69 -0.89
C LEU A 36 0.74 4.70 -2.34
N SER A 37 1.56 4.23 -3.29
CA SER A 37 1.17 4.08 -4.70
C SER A 37 0.08 3.04 -4.90
N LEU A 38 0.09 1.96 -4.12
CA LEU A 38 -0.96 0.96 -4.14
C LEU A 38 -2.30 1.55 -3.65
N LEU A 39 -2.27 2.31 -2.56
CA LEU A 39 -3.46 3.02 -2.08
C LEU A 39 -3.99 4.01 -3.13
N GLU A 40 -3.11 4.78 -3.74
CA GLU A 40 -3.47 5.72 -4.81
C GLU A 40 -4.13 4.98 -6.00
N MET A 41 -3.55 3.86 -6.43
CA MET A 41 -4.11 3.03 -7.49
C MET A 41 -5.52 2.51 -7.14
N LEU A 42 -5.72 2.04 -5.91
CA LEU A 42 -7.03 1.57 -5.44
C LEU A 42 -8.06 2.69 -5.41
N VAL A 43 -7.69 3.90 -4.98
CA VAL A 43 -8.57 5.07 -5.00
C VAL A 43 -8.94 5.44 -6.44
N ILE A 44 -7.95 5.52 -7.33
CA ILE A 44 -8.16 5.88 -8.76
C ILE A 44 -9.02 4.84 -9.48
N SER A 45 -8.91 3.56 -9.11
CA SER A 45 -9.75 2.48 -9.67
C SER A 45 -11.22 2.58 -9.26
N GLY A 46 -11.59 3.52 -8.38
CA GLY A 46 -12.93 3.64 -7.83
C GLY A 46 -13.29 2.56 -6.80
N SER A 47 -12.27 1.86 -6.25
CA SER A 47 -12.49 0.90 -5.18
C SER A 47 -12.96 1.60 -3.90
N ASP A 48 -14.04 1.09 -3.31
CA ASP A 48 -14.54 1.57 -2.03
C ASP A 48 -13.95 0.72 -0.89
N PHE A 49 -13.17 1.35 -0.01
CA PHE A 49 -12.50 0.65 1.08
C PHE A 49 -12.21 1.56 2.28
N ILE A 50 -12.04 0.92 3.42
CA ILE A 50 -11.53 1.53 4.65
C ILE A 50 -10.09 1.09 4.83
N PHE A 51 -9.16 2.05 4.81
CA PHE A 51 -7.77 1.80 5.10
C PHE A 51 -7.54 1.70 6.60
N LYS A 52 -6.87 0.63 7.03
CA LYS A 52 -6.58 0.36 8.44
C LYS A 52 -5.14 -0.13 8.64
N GLY A 53 -4.84 -0.57 9.86
CA GLY A 53 -3.53 -1.14 10.20
C GLY A 53 -2.45 -0.10 10.45
N GLY A 54 -1.23 -0.58 10.65
CA GLY A 54 -0.08 0.26 11.03
C GLY A 54 0.32 1.29 9.97
N THR A 55 0.15 0.96 8.70
CA THR A 55 0.50 1.86 7.59
C THR A 55 -0.47 3.03 7.48
N SER A 56 -1.73 2.90 7.95
CA SER A 56 -2.68 4.02 7.99
C SER A 56 -2.21 5.16 8.90
N LEU A 57 -1.41 4.87 9.91
CA LEU A 57 -0.84 5.87 10.81
C LEU A 57 0.16 6.80 10.11
N LEU A 58 0.75 6.38 8.99
CA LEU A 58 1.64 7.24 8.19
C LEU A 58 0.90 8.42 7.54
N LEU A 59 -0.41 8.31 7.38
CA LEU A 59 -1.27 9.35 6.80
C LEU A 59 -1.88 10.26 7.88
N MET A 60 -1.73 9.90 9.14
CA MET A 60 -2.23 10.71 10.26
C MET A 60 -1.16 11.69 10.74
N PRO A 61 -1.54 12.87 11.25
CA PRO A 61 -0.61 13.84 11.85
C PRO A 61 -0.17 13.37 13.26
N VAL A 62 0.34 12.14 13.36
CA VAL A 62 0.86 11.56 14.60
C VAL A 62 2.35 11.32 14.38
N ASP A 63 3.17 11.67 15.35
CA ASP A 63 4.60 11.35 15.37
C ASP A 63 4.80 9.81 15.45
N SER A 64 4.66 9.15 14.31
CA SER A 64 4.87 7.72 14.20
C SER A 64 6.31 7.46 13.77
N ASN A 65 7.12 7.02 14.71
CA ASN A 65 8.50 6.59 14.45
C ASN A 65 8.58 5.15 13.88
N ARG A 66 7.44 4.56 13.49
CA ARG A 66 7.39 3.17 13.01
C ARG A 66 6.85 3.13 11.59
N PHE A 67 7.70 2.69 10.67
CA PHE A 67 7.30 2.38 9.30
C PHE A 67 6.66 0.99 9.26
N SER A 68 5.43 0.93 8.79
CA SER A 68 4.76 -0.29 8.35
C SER A 68 4.58 -0.19 6.84
N VAL A 69 4.63 -1.30 6.13
CA VAL A 69 4.58 -1.33 4.67
C VAL A 69 3.47 -2.23 4.12
N ASP A 70 2.80 -2.99 4.99
CA ASP A 70 1.67 -3.81 4.56
C ASP A 70 0.40 -2.94 4.50
N ILE A 71 -0.37 -3.12 3.44
CA ILE A 71 -1.64 -2.42 3.25
C ILE A 71 -2.76 -3.31 3.71
N ASP A 72 -3.50 -2.84 4.71
CA ASP A 72 -4.69 -3.52 5.25
C ASP A 72 -5.94 -2.72 4.91
N ILE A 73 -6.90 -3.34 4.26
CA ILE A 73 -8.19 -2.71 3.94
C ILE A 73 -9.39 -3.57 4.36
N ILE A 74 -10.50 -2.90 4.61
CA ILE A 74 -11.84 -3.51 4.72
C ILE A 74 -12.66 -2.97 3.56
N THR A 75 -13.42 -3.84 2.90
CA THR A 75 -14.31 -3.45 1.80
C THR A 75 -15.59 -4.28 1.80
N GLU A 76 -16.69 -3.64 1.41
CA GLU A 76 -17.97 -4.31 1.11
C GLU A 76 -18.07 -4.78 -0.34
N MET A 77 -17.05 -4.48 -1.16
CA MET A 77 -16.97 -5.00 -2.53
C MET A 77 -16.89 -6.52 -2.53
N SER A 78 -17.40 -7.16 -3.56
CA SER A 78 -17.10 -8.58 -3.77
C SER A 78 -15.64 -8.77 -4.17
N LYS A 79 -15.08 -9.94 -3.83
CA LYS A 79 -13.70 -10.28 -4.21
C LYS A 79 -13.48 -10.13 -5.72
N SER A 80 -14.43 -10.60 -6.54
CA SER A 80 -14.35 -10.51 -8.00
C SER A 80 -14.34 -9.06 -8.50
N ALA A 81 -15.15 -8.18 -7.88
CA ALA A 81 -15.19 -6.76 -8.25
C ALA A 81 -13.86 -6.05 -7.92
N LEU A 82 -13.30 -6.31 -6.74
CA LEU A 82 -12.01 -5.76 -6.36
C LEU A 82 -10.88 -6.26 -7.29
N GLU A 83 -10.84 -7.56 -7.56
CA GLU A 83 -9.83 -8.13 -8.47
C GLU A 83 -9.93 -7.57 -9.88
N GLN A 84 -11.16 -7.32 -10.37
CA GLN A 84 -11.36 -6.69 -11.67
C GLN A 84 -10.84 -5.26 -11.69
N ALA A 85 -11.16 -4.46 -10.67
CA ALA A 85 -10.67 -3.09 -10.53
C ALA A 85 -9.12 -3.03 -10.49
N ILE A 86 -8.49 -3.96 -9.77
CA ILE A 86 -7.03 -4.08 -9.72
C ILE A 86 -6.46 -4.45 -11.11
N LYS A 87 -7.06 -5.42 -11.80
CA LYS A 87 -6.61 -5.84 -13.15
C LYS A 87 -6.66 -4.72 -14.17
N GLU A 88 -7.72 -3.90 -14.12
CA GLU A 88 -7.89 -2.76 -15.03
C GLU A 88 -6.89 -1.64 -14.75
N SER A 89 -6.51 -1.47 -13.49
CA SER A 89 -5.64 -0.37 -13.06
C SER A 89 -4.15 -0.70 -13.10
N ILE A 90 -3.78 -1.98 -13.01
CA ILE A 90 -2.37 -2.37 -12.84
C ILE A 90 -1.52 -2.03 -14.07
N ALA A 91 -2.08 -2.11 -15.28
CA ALA A 91 -1.37 -1.83 -16.53
C ALA A 91 -0.87 -0.37 -16.64
N GLY A 92 -1.54 0.57 -15.97
CA GLY A 92 -1.14 1.99 -15.91
C GLY A 92 -0.42 2.38 -14.61
N SER A 93 -0.08 1.40 -13.77
CA SER A 93 0.52 1.61 -12.46
C SER A 93 2.04 1.33 -12.47
N VAL A 94 2.65 1.48 -11.30
CA VAL A 94 4.07 1.17 -11.06
C VAL A 94 4.32 -0.30 -10.68
N PHE A 95 3.27 -1.13 -10.73
CA PHE A 95 3.36 -2.55 -10.40
C PHE A 95 3.43 -3.41 -11.66
N ASN A 96 4.29 -4.43 -11.62
CA ASN A 96 4.49 -5.35 -12.73
C ASN A 96 3.39 -6.41 -12.79
N SER A 97 2.96 -6.89 -11.63
CA SER A 97 1.93 -7.92 -11.50
C SER A 97 1.33 -7.97 -10.10
N PHE A 98 0.20 -8.66 -9.98
CA PHE A 98 -0.30 -9.09 -8.68
C PHE A 98 -0.78 -10.54 -8.74
N ARG A 99 -0.78 -11.19 -7.60
CA ARG A 99 -1.30 -12.53 -7.41
C ARG A 99 -1.90 -12.72 -6.03
N GLU A 100 -2.86 -13.62 -5.92
CA GLU A 100 -3.39 -14.02 -4.62
C GLU A 100 -2.48 -15.06 -3.96
N ASP A 101 -2.21 -14.88 -2.66
CA ASP A 101 -1.70 -15.94 -1.79
C ASP A 101 -2.88 -16.77 -1.25
N LYS A 102 -3.25 -17.81 -2.00
CA LYS A 102 -4.40 -18.67 -1.67
C LYS A 102 -4.25 -19.40 -0.35
N GLN A 103 -3.02 -19.71 0.07
CA GLN A 103 -2.77 -20.39 1.34
C GLN A 103 -3.15 -19.49 2.52
N ARG A 104 -2.76 -18.24 2.48
CA ARG A 104 -3.12 -17.24 3.52
C ARG A 104 -4.58 -16.83 3.42
N SER A 105 -5.12 -16.65 2.21
CA SER A 105 -6.51 -16.24 1.99
C SER A 105 -7.50 -17.25 2.55
N ASN A 106 -7.26 -18.55 2.43
CA ASN A 106 -8.18 -19.61 2.84
C ASN A 106 -8.05 -20.01 4.33
N ALA A 107 -7.09 -19.45 5.06
CA ALA A 107 -6.90 -19.79 6.46
C ALA A 107 -7.99 -19.16 7.35
N GLY A 108 -8.69 -19.99 8.14
CA GLY A 108 -9.53 -19.53 9.25
C GLY A 108 -11.00 -19.20 8.95
N GLY A 109 -11.52 -19.49 7.74
CA GLY A 109 -12.96 -19.35 7.43
C GLY A 109 -13.50 -17.91 7.43
N ILE A 110 -12.63 -16.90 7.52
CA ILE A 110 -12.97 -15.48 7.45
C ILE A 110 -12.94 -15.04 5.98
N PRO A 111 -13.89 -14.21 5.50
CA PRO A 111 -13.91 -13.71 4.12
C PRO A 111 -12.77 -12.70 3.90
N LYS A 112 -11.58 -13.20 3.60
CA LYS A 112 -10.37 -12.41 3.40
C LYS A 112 -9.63 -12.84 2.14
N ALA A 113 -8.79 -11.94 1.62
CA ALA A 113 -7.80 -12.26 0.62
C ALA A 113 -6.47 -11.59 0.94
N HIS A 114 -5.40 -12.25 0.56
CA HIS A 114 -4.03 -11.75 0.65
C HIS A 114 -3.46 -11.66 -0.76
N TYR A 115 -3.10 -10.47 -1.20
CA TYR A 115 -2.51 -10.24 -2.51
C TYR A 115 -1.07 -9.81 -2.37
N ILE A 116 -0.23 -10.27 -3.29
CA ILE A 116 1.18 -9.91 -3.40
C ILE A 116 1.34 -9.15 -4.70
N PHE A 117 1.78 -7.91 -4.63
CA PHE A 117 2.15 -7.06 -5.76
C PHE A 117 3.64 -7.09 -5.95
N SER A 118 4.10 -7.20 -7.21
CA SER A 118 5.51 -7.10 -7.56
C SER A 118 5.81 -5.76 -8.22
N PHE A 119 7.00 -5.23 -7.97
CA PHE A 119 7.50 -4.00 -8.56
C PHE A 119 9.02 -4.04 -8.77
N ASP A 120 9.55 -3.18 -9.63
CA ASP A 120 10.98 -3.06 -9.85
C ASP A 120 11.64 -2.29 -8.72
N ALA A 121 12.40 -3.00 -7.87
CA ALA A 121 13.06 -2.42 -6.71
C ALA A 121 14.47 -1.93 -7.06
N ASN A 122 14.86 -0.75 -6.53
CA ASN A 122 16.20 -0.21 -6.70
C ASN A 122 17.24 -0.85 -5.77
N PHE A 123 16.79 -1.35 -4.61
CA PHE A 123 17.67 -1.78 -3.52
C PHE A 123 17.64 -3.29 -3.30
N ASN A 124 16.69 -4.01 -3.88
CA ASN A 124 16.54 -5.44 -3.78
C ASN A 124 16.40 -6.05 -5.18
N LYS A 125 16.59 -7.36 -5.27
CA LYS A 125 16.46 -8.10 -6.53
C LYS A 125 15.02 -8.10 -7.06
N GLU A 126 14.04 -8.06 -6.15
CA GLU A 126 12.61 -8.01 -6.42
C GLU A 126 11.91 -7.24 -5.31
N GLY A 127 10.99 -6.37 -5.67
CA GLY A 127 10.12 -5.66 -4.74
C GLY A 127 8.78 -6.38 -4.60
N LEU A 128 8.40 -6.70 -3.36
CA LEU A 128 7.11 -7.30 -3.04
C LEU A 128 6.39 -6.47 -2.00
N LEU A 129 5.10 -6.24 -2.23
CA LEU A 129 4.20 -5.53 -1.34
C LEU A 129 2.96 -6.37 -1.07
N LEU A 130 2.49 -6.37 0.19
CA LEU A 130 1.31 -7.12 0.60
C LEU A 130 0.09 -6.20 0.68
N LEU A 131 -1.04 -6.71 0.19
CA LEU A 131 -2.37 -6.15 0.39
C LEU A 131 -3.24 -7.19 1.08
N ASP A 132 -3.61 -6.91 2.32
CA ASP A 132 -4.50 -7.73 3.11
C ASP A 132 -5.91 -7.14 3.07
N VAL A 133 -6.87 -7.91 2.57
CA VAL A 133 -8.25 -7.48 2.37
C VAL A 133 -9.19 -8.30 3.24
N LEU A 134 -10.05 -7.61 3.98
CA LEU A 134 -11.15 -8.18 4.70
C LEU A 134 -12.46 -7.77 4.02
N PHE A 135 -13.23 -8.75 3.55
CA PHE A 135 -14.51 -8.54 2.88
C PHE A 135 -15.64 -8.58 3.91
N GLU A 136 -15.91 -7.45 4.54
CA GLU A 136 -16.96 -7.33 5.55
C GLU A 136 -17.55 -5.92 5.58
N LYS A 137 -18.70 -5.79 6.25
CA LYS A 137 -19.29 -4.48 6.54
C LYS A 137 -18.40 -3.67 7.45
N ASN A 138 -18.46 -2.35 7.29
CA ASN A 138 -17.76 -1.43 8.15
C ASN A 138 -18.05 -1.68 9.65
N PRO A 139 -17.07 -2.11 10.44
CA PRO A 139 -17.23 -2.35 11.88
C PRO A 139 -17.06 -1.07 12.72
N TYR A 140 -16.64 0.03 12.11
CA TYR A 140 -16.29 1.26 12.84
C TYR A 140 -17.50 2.19 12.95
N ARG A 141 -17.60 2.89 14.09
CA ARG A 141 -18.67 3.86 14.35
C ARG A 141 -18.43 5.21 13.65
N SER A 142 -17.18 5.55 13.41
CA SER A 142 -16.76 6.78 12.73
C SER A 142 -15.58 6.50 11.82
N LEU A 143 -15.57 7.16 10.68
CA LEU A 143 -14.47 7.16 9.72
C LEU A 143 -13.97 8.59 9.55
N SER A 144 -12.70 8.75 9.24
CA SER A 144 -12.10 10.01 8.80
C SER A 144 -11.66 9.86 7.35
N GLU A 145 -12.08 10.80 6.51
CA GLU A 145 -11.52 10.93 5.17
C GLU A 145 -10.16 11.63 5.30
N VAL A 146 -9.14 11.04 4.69
CA VAL A 146 -7.78 11.58 4.72
C VAL A 146 -7.28 11.69 3.28
N GLU A 147 -6.85 12.88 2.90
CA GLU A 147 -6.16 13.07 1.63
C GLU A 147 -4.76 12.43 1.69
N ILE A 148 -4.45 11.58 0.70
CA ILE A 148 -3.11 10.99 0.60
C ILE A 148 -2.15 12.07 0.12
N GLN A 149 -1.49 12.73 1.06
CA GLN A 149 -0.45 13.73 0.81
C GLN A 149 0.89 13.19 1.29
N CYS A 150 1.80 12.96 0.35
CA CYS A 150 3.21 12.76 0.71
C CYS A 150 3.81 14.14 1.05
N ARG A 151 4.07 14.38 2.32
CA ARG A 151 4.74 15.61 2.80
C ARG A 151 6.27 15.45 2.84
N TRP A 152 6.84 14.74 1.88
CA TRP A 152 8.30 14.55 1.77
C TRP A 152 8.92 15.49 0.75
#